data_25f441654ba9320b05be02c1492e6c0d
#
_entry.id   25f441654ba9320b05be02c1492e6c0d
#
_cell.length_a   1.000
_cell.length_b   1.000
_cell.length_c   1.000
_cell.angle_alpha   90.00
_cell.angle_beta   90.00
_cell.angle_gamma   90.00
#
_symmetry.space_group_name_H-M   'P 1'
#
loop_
_entity.id
_entity.type
_entity.pdbx_description
1 polymer ?
#
loop_
_entity_poly.entity_id
_entity_poly.type
_entity_poly.pdbx_seq_one_letter_code
_entity_poly.pdbx_strand_id
1 'polypeptide(L)'
;FNDIESSNIFHKDLKSICDKYDKSYYPTFKRWCDDYFYLPHREEPRGVGGIFFDYLCNEDWDKDFSFVQDIGSIFLSSYLSIIKNRLNKKFSEKDREFQLRKRGRYVEFNLLYDRGTIFGLKTGGNTEAVLMSLPPKVSWY
;
A
#
# COMPACT_ATOMS: atom_id res chain seq x y z
N PHE A 1 1.66 -11.45 12.27
CA PHE A 1 1.63 -10.54 13.42
C PHE A 1 1.75 -9.09 12.96
N ASN A 2 1.26 -8.15 13.78
CA ASN A 2 1.34 -6.74 13.44
C ASN A 2 2.76 -6.22 13.72
N ASP A 3 3.48 -5.82 12.68
CA ASP A 3 4.85 -5.33 12.77
C ASP A 3 4.88 -3.79 12.79
N ILE A 4 4.56 -3.24 13.95
CA ILE A 4 4.49 -1.79 14.16
C ILE A 4 5.86 -1.13 13.90
N GLU A 5 6.95 -1.76 14.32
CA GLU A 5 8.31 -1.23 14.13
C GLU A 5 8.64 -1.10 12.64
N SER A 6 8.45 -2.17 11.86
CA SER A 6 8.68 -2.13 10.42
C SER A 6 7.75 -1.14 9.70
N SER A 7 6.49 -1.03 10.14
CA SER A 7 5.57 -0.02 9.61
C SER A 7 6.07 1.40 9.87
N ASN A 8 6.55 1.68 11.08
CA ASN A 8 7.08 2.99 11.45
C ASN A 8 8.34 3.36 10.64
N ILE A 9 9.25 2.39 10.44
CA ILE A 9 10.44 2.58 9.59
C ILE A 9 10.02 2.91 8.17
N PHE A 10 9.11 2.13 7.59
CA PHE A 10 8.59 2.36 6.24
C PHE A 10 7.99 3.76 6.07
N HIS A 11 7.14 4.18 7.00
CA HIS A 11 6.55 5.53 6.98
C HIS A 11 7.58 6.64 7.16
N LYS A 12 8.60 6.42 8.01
CA LYS A 12 9.70 7.37 8.20
C LYS A 12 10.52 7.54 6.92
N ASP A 13 10.80 6.44 6.22
CA ASP A 13 11.54 6.44 4.96
C ASP A 13 10.77 7.22 3.87
N LEU A 14 9.49 6.93 3.69
CA LEU A 14 8.62 7.68 2.76
C LEU A 14 8.57 9.16 3.10
N LYS A 15 8.40 9.47 4.39
CA LYS A 15 8.38 10.86 4.86
C LYS A 15 9.69 11.59 4.55
N SER A 16 10.84 10.93 4.72
CA SER A 16 12.15 11.55 4.47
C SER A 16 12.31 12.00 3.01
N ILE A 17 11.80 11.22 2.06
CA ILE A 17 11.81 11.60 0.64
C ILE A 17 10.80 12.72 0.38
N CYS A 18 9.58 12.59 0.87
CA CYS A 18 8.58 13.67 0.72
C CYS A 18 9.13 15.02 1.22
N ASP A 19 9.71 15.04 2.43
CA ASP A 19 10.24 16.25 3.06
C ASP A 19 11.41 16.91 2.29
N LYS A 20 12.12 16.13 1.46
CA LYS A 20 13.18 16.63 0.57
C LYS A 20 12.63 17.53 -0.54
N TYR A 21 11.43 17.23 -1.03
CA TYR A 21 10.78 17.95 -2.12
C TYR A 21 9.79 19.01 -1.62
N ASP A 22 8.91 18.62 -0.70
CA ASP A 22 7.96 19.51 -0.03
C ASP A 22 7.48 18.90 1.30
N LYS A 23 7.54 19.65 2.37
CA LYS A 23 7.10 19.22 3.71
C LYS A 23 5.60 18.91 3.80
N SER A 24 4.80 19.46 2.89
CA SER A 24 3.36 19.18 2.80
C SER A 24 3.04 17.86 2.12
N TYR A 25 3.96 17.28 1.35
CA TYR A 25 3.71 16.05 0.58
C TYR A 25 3.32 14.88 1.47
N TYR A 26 4.15 14.57 2.47
CA TYR A 26 3.88 13.41 3.31
C TYR A 26 2.53 13.50 4.05
N PRO A 27 2.19 14.57 4.79
CA PRO A 27 0.90 14.64 5.46
C PRO A 27 -0.29 14.63 4.49
N THR A 28 -0.15 15.24 3.31
CA THR A 28 -1.21 15.28 2.30
C THR A 28 -1.41 13.91 1.65
N PHE A 29 -0.33 13.29 1.17
CA PHE A 29 -0.40 12.01 0.46
C PHE A 29 -0.72 10.85 1.39
N LYS A 30 -0.26 10.93 2.66
CA LYS A 30 -0.64 9.95 3.68
C LYS A 30 -2.12 10.02 3.99
N ARG A 31 -2.68 11.20 4.21
CA ARG A 31 -4.12 11.36 4.44
C ARG A 31 -4.91 10.81 3.27
N TRP A 32 -4.52 11.14 2.04
CA TRP A 32 -5.18 10.62 0.85
C TRP A 32 -5.11 9.08 0.78
N CYS A 33 -3.95 8.50 1.10
CA CYS A 33 -3.80 7.05 1.20
C CYS A 33 -4.74 6.45 2.26
N ASP A 34 -4.76 7.02 3.45
CA ASP A 34 -5.59 6.54 4.55
C ASP A 34 -7.08 6.58 4.21
N ASP A 35 -7.54 7.68 3.60
CA ASP A 35 -8.95 7.86 3.20
C ASP A 35 -9.32 6.92 2.05
N TYR A 36 -8.46 6.80 1.02
CA TYR A 36 -8.75 5.96 -0.14
C TYR A 36 -8.79 4.47 0.18
N PHE A 37 -7.89 3.97 1.02
CA PHE A 37 -7.77 2.56 1.36
C PHE A 37 -8.52 2.15 2.64
N TYR A 38 -9.42 2.98 3.12
CA TYR A 38 -10.30 2.67 4.24
C TYR A 38 -11.42 1.72 3.83
N LEU A 39 -11.80 0.82 4.73
CA LEU A 39 -12.91 -0.13 4.57
C LEU A 39 -14.08 0.28 5.46
N PRO A 40 -15.08 1.03 4.94
CA PRO A 40 -16.17 1.55 5.77
C PRO A 40 -16.97 0.45 6.47
N HIS A 41 -17.22 -0.68 5.80
CA HIS A 41 -17.97 -1.80 6.36
C HIS A 41 -17.21 -2.61 7.42
N ARG A 42 -15.91 -2.35 7.60
CA ARG A 42 -15.04 -2.94 8.62
C ARG A 42 -14.57 -1.92 9.65
N GLU A 43 -14.80 -0.64 9.40
CA GLU A 43 -14.31 0.47 10.22
C GLU A 43 -12.78 0.40 10.46
N GLU A 44 -12.03 -0.12 9.48
CA GLU A 44 -10.58 -0.27 9.56
C GLU A 44 -9.88 0.04 8.22
N PRO A 45 -8.59 0.43 8.24
CA PRO A 45 -7.81 0.53 7.02
C PRO A 45 -7.50 -0.87 6.45
N ARG A 46 -7.38 -0.97 5.13
CA ARG A 46 -7.01 -2.20 4.41
C ARG A 46 -5.66 -2.76 4.85
N GLY A 47 -4.70 -1.91 5.22
CA GLY A 47 -3.34 -2.27 5.57
C GLY A 47 -2.64 -1.16 6.32
N VAL A 48 -1.29 -1.19 6.33
CA VAL A 48 -0.47 -0.22 7.07
C VAL A 48 -0.42 1.18 6.43
N GLY A 49 -1.05 1.34 5.26
CA GLY A 49 -1.02 2.60 4.52
C GLY A 49 0.32 2.84 3.82
N GLY A 50 0.59 4.10 3.56
CA GLY A 50 1.74 4.60 2.84
C GLY A 50 1.47 6.02 2.39
N ILE A 51 1.85 6.33 1.16
CA ILE A 51 1.47 7.57 0.47
C ILE A 51 0.72 7.23 -0.82
N PHE A 52 -0.22 8.09 -1.19
CA PHE A 52 -0.98 7.99 -2.43
C PHE A 52 -1.14 9.38 -3.04
N PHE A 53 -0.80 9.53 -4.32
CA PHE A 53 -0.91 10.80 -5.01
C PHE A 53 -1.23 10.58 -6.50
N ASP A 54 -2.15 11.40 -6.99
CA ASP A 54 -2.49 11.55 -8.39
C ASP A 54 -2.32 13.03 -8.76
N TYR A 55 -2.25 13.32 -10.07
CA TYR A 55 -2.26 14.69 -10.60
C TYR A 55 -1.14 15.59 -10.03
N LEU A 56 -0.01 15.01 -9.61
CA LEU A 56 1.15 15.80 -9.20
C LEU A 56 1.68 16.57 -10.41
N CYS A 57 1.56 17.89 -10.35
CA CYS A 57 2.02 18.78 -11.39
C CYS A 57 2.40 20.12 -10.78
N ASN A 58 3.70 20.34 -10.60
CA ASN A 58 4.25 21.58 -10.01
C ASN A 58 4.80 22.50 -11.10
N GLU A 59 4.45 22.29 -12.38
CA GLU A 59 5.00 23.02 -13.53
C GLU A 59 6.53 22.85 -13.69
N ASP A 60 7.12 21.87 -13.01
CA ASP A 60 8.52 21.49 -13.04
C ASP A 60 8.60 19.96 -13.23
N TRP A 61 8.65 19.53 -14.49
CA TRP A 61 8.68 18.11 -14.85
C TRP A 61 9.88 17.36 -14.24
N ASP A 62 11.05 17.97 -14.26
CA ASP A 62 12.27 17.32 -13.78
C ASP A 62 12.20 17.07 -12.28
N LYS A 63 11.65 18.03 -11.53
CA LYS A 63 11.41 17.90 -10.09
C LYS A 63 10.37 16.83 -9.78
N ASP A 64 9.23 16.85 -10.49
CA ASP A 64 8.16 15.88 -10.28
C ASP A 64 8.62 14.47 -10.63
N PHE A 65 9.33 14.29 -11.74
CA PHE A 65 9.90 13.02 -12.15
C PHE A 65 10.96 12.51 -11.17
N SER A 66 11.86 13.38 -10.71
CA SER A 66 12.86 13.06 -9.69
C SER A 66 12.21 12.59 -8.38
N PHE A 67 11.12 13.23 -7.95
CA PHE A 67 10.36 12.79 -6.79
C PHE A 67 9.83 11.36 -6.96
N VAL A 68 9.20 11.04 -8.09
CA VAL A 68 8.69 9.68 -8.37
C VAL A 68 9.81 8.65 -8.36
N GLN A 69 10.99 8.97 -8.96
CA GLN A 69 12.15 8.08 -8.95
C GLN A 69 12.70 7.85 -7.54
N ASP A 70 12.81 8.90 -6.73
CA ASP A 70 13.29 8.81 -5.35
C ASP A 70 12.32 7.98 -4.48
N ILE A 71 10.99 8.16 -4.66
CA ILE A 71 9.99 7.33 -3.97
C ILE A 71 10.11 5.85 -4.39
N GLY A 72 10.28 5.56 -5.67
CA GLY A 72 10.51 4.18 -6.13
C GLY A 72 11.76 3.56 -5.53
N SER A 73 12.85 4.31 -5.45
CA SER A 73 14.13 3.87 -4.90
C SER A 73 14.06 3.61 -3.38
N ILE A 74 13.45 4.52 -2.62
CA ILE A 74 13.30 4.33 -1.16
C ILE A 74 12.33 3.19 -0.85
N PHE A 75 11.25 3.05 -1.62
CA PHE A 75 10.32 1.92 -1.47
C PHE A 75 11.05 0.60 -1.60
N LEU A 76 11.86 0.43 -2.65
CA LEU A 76 12.61 -0.81 -2.88
C LEU A 76 13.58 -1.09 -1.72
N SER A 77 14.37 -0.12 -1.30
CA SER A 77 15.38 -0.31 -0.24
C SER A 77 14.74 -0.59 1.12
N SER A 78 13.70 0.15 1.49
CA SER A 78 12.97 -0.04 2.74
C SER A 78 12.28 -1.40 2.78
N TYR A 79 11.58 -1.79 1.71
CA TYR A 79 10.90 -3.08 1.61
C TYR A 79 11.87 -4.26 1.67
N LEU A 80 13.00 -4.18 0.95
CA LEU A 80 14.03 -5.23 1.00
C LEU A 80 14.64 -5.36 2.40
N SER A 81 14.85 -4.26 3.11
CA SER A 81 15.33 -4.27 4.49
C SER A 81 14.34 -4.99 5.42
N ILE A 82 13.04 -4.69 5.30
CA ILE A 82 11.97 -5.35 6.07
C ILE A 82 11.96 -6.84 5.78
N ILE A 83 12.00 -7.26 4.51
CA ILE A 83 12.01 -8.68 4.14
C ILE A 83 13.24 -9.39 4.70
N LYS A 84 14.45 -8.86 4.52
CA LYS A 84 15.69 -9.46 5.04
C LYS A 84 15.61 -9.72 6.54
N ASN A 85 15.05 -8.77 7.29
CA ASN A 85 14.90 -8.89 8.75
C ASN A 85 13.81 -9.90 9.15
N ARG A 86 12.93 -10.31 8.24
CA ARG A 86 11.78 -11.20 8.52
C ARG A 86 11.91 -12.59 7.90
N LEU A 87 12.73 -12.74 6.87
CA LEU A 87 12.80 -13.95 6.03
C LEU A 87 12.99 -15.25 6.85
N ASN A 88 13.81 -15.21 7.89
CA ASN A 88 14.13 -16.37 8.71
C ASN A 88 13.36 -16.42 10.04
N LYS A 89 12.41 -15.52 10.28
CA LYS A 89 11.61 -15.56 11.51
C LYS A 89 10.57 -16.67 11.43
N LYS A 90 10.52 -17.46 12.48
CA LYS A 90 9.46 -18.47 12.65
C LYS A 90 8.13 -17.76 12.86
N PHE A 91 7.08 -18.35 12.33
CA PHE A 91 5.70 -17.90 12.53
C PHE A 91 4.83 -19.07 13.03
N SER A 92 3.78 -18.74 13.75
CA SER A 92 2.80 -19.70 14.27
C SER A 92 1.58 -19.80 13.36
N GLU A 93 0.74 -20.81 13.54
CA GLU A 93 -0.56 -20.89 12.86
C GLU A 93 -1.43 -19.65 13.13
N LYS A 94 -1.38 -19.08 14.33
CA LYS A 94 -2.09 -17.83 14.67
C LYS A 94 -1.60 -16.65 13.82
N ASP A 95 -0.30 -16.57 13.55
CA ASP A 95 0.26 -15.54 12.67
C ASP A 95 -0.22 -15.74 11.23
N ARG A 96 -0.31 -17.00 10.79
CA ARG A 96 -0.81 -17.34 9.48
C ARG A 96 -2.30 -17.01 9.34
N GLU A 97 -3.11 -17.35 10.30
CA GLU A 97 -4.54 -16.99 10.34
C GLU A 97 -4.73 -15.48 10.30
N PHE A 98 -3.96 -14.74 11.11
CA PHE A 98 -3.98 -13.28 11.08
C PHE A 98 -3.61 -12.73 9.71
N GLN A 99 -2.57 -13.24 9.07
CA GLN A 99 -2.19 -12.86 7.72
C GLN A 99 -3.31 -13.11 6.71
N LEU A 100 -3.93 -14.28 6.74
CA LEU A 100 -5.03 -14.63 5.84
C LEU A 100 -6.22 -13.69 6.02
N ARG A 101 -6.59 -13.34 7.25
CA ARG A 101 -7.64 -12.35 7.52
C ARG A 101 -7.29 -10.98 6.96
N LYS A 102 -6.06 -10.48 7.16
CA LYS A 102 -5.64 -9.19 6.59
C LYS A 102 -5.55 -9.22 5.08
N ARG A 103 -5.21 -10.36 4.48
CA ARG A 103 -5.32 -10.55 3.02
C ARG A 103 -6.76 -10.57 2.54
N GLY A 104 -7.71 -11.02 3.36
CA GLY A 104 -9.15 -10.87 3.09
C GLY A 104 -9.56 -9.40 2.99
N ARG A 105 -9.06 -8.52 3.87
CA ARG A 105 -9.30 -7.06 3.78
C ARG A 105 -8.80 -6.45 2.48
N TYR A 106 -7.66 -6.92 1.99
CA TYR A 106 -7.14 -6.53 0.68
C TYR A 106 -8.08 -6.92 -0.46
N VAL A 107 -8.63 -8.15 -0.44
CA VAL A 107 -9.59 -8.61 -1.44
C VAL A 107 -10.89 -7.80 -1.37
N GLU A 108 -11.43 -7.58 -0.16
CA GLU A 108 -12.62 -6.74 0.04
C GLU A 108 -12.45 -5.35 -0.57
N PHE A 109 -11.31 -4.70 -0.30
CA PHE A 109 -11.04 -3.40 -0.89
C PHE A 109 -11.05 -3.44 -2.41
N ASN A 110 -10.27 -4.34 -3.00
CA ASN A 110 -10.13 -4.40 -4.46
C ASN A 110 -11.46 -4.70 -5.18
N LEU A 111 -12.28 -5.57 -4.63
CA LEU A 111 -13.56 -5.93 -5.27
C LEU A 111 -14.68 -4.92 -5.01
N LEU A 112 -14.67 -4.23 -3.86
CA LEU A 112 -15.78 -3.35 -3.46
C LEU A 112 -15.51 -1.87 -3.71
N TYR A 113 -14.26 -1.41 -3.61
CA TYR A 113 -13.93 0.00 -3.56
C TYR A 113 -12.86 0.45 -4.56
N ASP A 114 -11.99 -0.47 -5.04
CA ASP A 114 -10.91 -0.07 -5.93
C ASP A 114 -11.44 0.34 -7.30
N ARG A 115 -11.26 1.63 -7.63
CA ARG A 115 -11.77 2.22 -8.88
C ARG A 115 -11.20 1.51 -10.11
N GLY A 116 -9.92 1.13 -10.08
CA GLY A 116 -9.25 0.45 -11.19
C GLY A 116 -9.81 -0.95 -11.43
N THR A 117 -9.95 -1.75 -10.37
CA THR A 117 -10.54 -3.09 -10.45
C THR A 117 -11.99 -3.04 -10.94
N ILE A 118 -12.81 -2.15 -10.35
CA ILE A 118 -14.21 -1.98 -10.74
C ILE A 118 -14.33 -1.56 -12.21
N PHE A 119 -13.51 -0.60 -12.65
CA PHE A 119 -13.47 -0.15 -14.04
C PHE A 119 -13.10 -1.30 -14.98
N GLY A 120 -12.00 -2.00 -14.71
CA GLY A 120 -11.54 -3.12 -15.53
C GLY A 120 -12.58 -4.22 -15.70
N LEU A 121 -13.28 -4.60 -14.63
CA LEU A 121 -14.34 -5.61 -14.68
C LEU A 121 -15.59 -5.09 -15.43
N LYS A 122 -15.99 -3.83 -15.24
CA LYS A 122 -17.18 -3.25 -15.87
C LYS A 122 -17.00 -2.98 -17.36
N THR A 123 -15.78 -2.73 -17.82
CA THR A 123 -15.48 -2.43 -19.23
C THR A 123 -15.12 -3.66 -20.07
N GLY A 124 -15.27 -4.88 -19.50
CA GLY A 124 -14.98 -6.12 -20.21
C GLY A 124 -13.48 -6.41 -20.35
N GLY A 125 -12.66 -5.86 -19.45
CA GLY A 125 -11.23 -6.17 -19.37
C GLY A 125 -10.98 -7.65 -19.13
N ASN A 126 -9.77 -8.12 -19.44
CA ASN A 126 -9.37 -9.49 -19.16
C ASN A 126 -9.43 -9.77 -17.65
N THR A 127 -10.40 -10.56 -17.21
CA THR A 127 -10.67 -10.86 -15.79
C THR A 127 -9.45 -11.43 -15.09
N GLU A 128 -8.73 -12.36 -15.73
CA GLU A 128 -7.53 -12.97 -15.17
C GLU A 128 -6.43 -11.93 -14.91
N ALA A 129 -6.24 -10.99 -15.84
CA ALA A 129 -5.28 -9.91 -15.66
C ALA A 129 -5.73 -8.90 -14.59
N VAL A 130 -7.01 -8.55 -14.53
CA VAL A 130 -7.56 -7.63 -13.53
C VAL A 130 -7.43 -8.22 -12.12
N LEU A 131 -7.70 -9.52 -11.95
CA LEU A 131 -7.71 -10.18 -10.66
C LEU A 131 -6.37 -10.85 -10.28
N MET A 132 -5.33 -10.75 -11.12
CA MET A 132 -4.03 -11.40 -10.88
C MET A 132 -3.34 -10.97 -9.58
N SER A 133 -3.66 -9.79 -9.06
CA SER A 133 -3.11 -9.28 -7.80
C SER A 133 -3.74 -9.88 -6.56
N LEU A 134 -4.89 -10.56 -6.70
CA LEU A 134 -5.57 -11.13 -5.56
C LEU A 134 -4.84 -12.37 -5.04
N PRO A 135 -4.75 -12.56 -3.72
CA PRO A 135 -4.07 -13.71 -3.14
C PRO A 135 -4.86 -15.00 -3.37
N PRO A 136 -4.17 -16.15 -3.57
CA PRO A 136 -4.83 -17.43 -3.83
C PRO A 136 -5.59 -18.00 -2.62
N LYS A 137 -5.27 -17.51 -1.41
CA LYS A 137 -5.93 -17.93 -0.16
C LYS A 137 -6.13 -16.73 0.76
N VAL A 138 -7.33 -16.64 1.32
CA VAL A 138 -7.70 -15.64 2.32
C VAL A 138 -8.62 -16.27 3.38
N SER A 139 -8.85 -15.55 4.47
CA SER A 139 -9.89 -15.87 5.46
C SER A 139 -10.69 -14.61 5.79
N TRP A 140 -11.96 -14.80 6.13
CA TRP A 140 -12.85 -13.71 6.53
C TRP A 140 -13.03 -13.65 8.05
N TYR A 141 -12.76 -14.76 8.75
CA TYR A 141 -12.97 -14.98 10.19
C TYR A 141 -11.67 -15.35 10.89
#